data_fb27c1f4369c77517c5bf4c898789707
#
_entry.id   fb27c1f4369c77517c5bf4c898789707
#
_cell.length_a   1.000
_cell.length_b   1.000
_cell.length_c   1.000
_cell.angle_alpha   90.00
_cell.angle_beta   90.00
_cell.angle_gamma   90.00
#
_symmetry.space_group_name_H-M   'P 1'
#
loop_
_entity.id
_entity.type
_entity.pdbx_description
1 polymer ?
#
loop_
_entity_poly.entity_id
_entity_poly.type
_entity_poly.pdbx_seq_one_letter_code
_entity_poly.pdbx_strand_id
1 'polypeptide(L)'
;MNYYNDFEIASGERISILFAERNIYTFSEAAQYIKSLPYKRNKNKKDIACVLIDNYGTCSTKHALLKQLAIENEQPEFKLMMGIYKMHACNTPHIAPMLHAYKLEYIPEAHNYLRYNNLILEFTSKKSTPADFIPDLLEESEILPEQVTDFKICYHRDYISQWQKQENIPYSIEELWEIREKCIKSLSEQVLGA
;
A
#
# COMPACT_ATOMS: atom_id res chain seq x y z
N MET A 1 -5.61 5.73 -21.99
CA MET A 1 -4.61 4.80 -22.54
C MET A 1 -3.79 4.30 -21.35
N ASN A 2 -3.72 2.98 -21.11
CA ASN A 2 -2.87 2.45 -20.03
C ASN A 2 -1.41 2.56 -20.48
N TYR A 3 -0.54 3.04 -19.61
CA TYR A 3 0.89 3.19 -19.90
C TYR A 3 1.69 1.91 -19.65
N TYR A 4 1.02 0.80 -19.28
CA TYR A 4 1.61 -0.53 -19.09
C TYR A 4 0.95 -1.53 -20.04
N ASN A 5 1.66 -2.62 -20.33
CA ASN A 5 1.11 -3.71 -21.15
C ASN A 5 -0.02 -4.39 -20.38
N ASP A 6 -1.24 -4.27 -20.89
CA ASP A 6 -2.38 -5.01 -20.36
C ASP A 6 -2.30 -6.47 -20.81
N PHE A 7 -2.61 -7.40 -19.94
CA PHE A 7 -2.58 -8.82 -20.25
C PHE A 7 -3.90 -9.49 -19.90
N GLU A 8 -4.20 -10.59 -20.62
CA GLU A 8 -5.35 -11.44 -20.33
C GLU A 8 -5.07 -12.32 -19.09
N ILE A 9 -6.07 -12.44 -18.23
CA ILE A 9 -6.03 -13.33 -17.06
C ILE A 9 -6.44 -14.73 -17.56
N ALA A 10 -5.45 -15.56 -17.89
CA ALA A 10 -5.66 -16.88 -18.48
C ALA A 10 -5.17 -18.04 -17.59
N SER A 11 -4.49 -17.74 -16.46
CA SER A 11 -3.97 -18.78 -15.56
C SER A 11 -5.09 -19.52 -14.85
N GLY A 12 -4.88 -20.82 -14.64
CA GLY A 12 -5.73 -21.68 -13.80
C GLY A 12 -5.41 -21.60 -12.31
N GLU A 13 -4.55 -20.67 -11.89
CA GLU A 13 -4.17 -20.46 -10.50
C GLU A 13 -5.23 -19.69 -9.70
N ARG A 14 -5.14 -19.74 -8.38
CA ARG A 14 -6.17 -19.30 -7.45
C ARG A 14 -6.67 -17.88 -7.66
N ILE A 15 -5.77 -16.90 -7.78
CA ILE A 15 -6.17 -15.48 -7.88
C ILE A 15 -6.80 -15.20 -9.23
N SER A 16 -6.27 -15.78 -10.30
CA SER A 16 -6.80 -15.69 -11.65
C SER A 16 -8.23 -16.25 -11.72
N ILE A 17 -8.49 -17.43 -11.14
CA ILE A 17 -9.83 -18.02 -11.04
C ILE A 17 -10.80 -17.08 -10.29
N LEU A 18 -10.38 -16.52 -9.15
CA LEU A 18 -11.21 -15.62 -8.36
C LEU A 18 -11.58 -14.33 -9.10
N PHE A 19 -10.74 -13.83 -9.99
CA PHE A 19 -11.07 -12.72 -10.88
C PHE A 19 -12.03 -13.15 -12.00
N ALA A 20 -11.77 -14.30 -12.64
CA ALA A 20 -12.66 -14.84 -13.68
C ALA A 20 -14.09 -15.10 -13.16
N GLU A 21 -14.26 -15.60 -11.92
CA GLU A 21 -15.56 -15.75 -11.25
C GLU A 21 -16.31 -14.41 -11.07
N ARG A 22 -15.61 -13.28 -11.17
CA ARG A 22 -16.15 -11.92 -11.13
C ARG A 22 -16.35 -11.30 -12.51
N ASN A 23 -16.17 -12.08 -13.58
CA ASN A 23 -16.17 -11.64 -14.98
C ASN A 23 -15.10 -10.55 -15.23
N ILE A 24 -13.93 -10.69 -14.64
CA ILE A 24 -12.76 -9.84 -14.81
C ILE A 24 -11.70 -10.67 -15.52
N TYR A 25 -11.33 -10.28 -16.74
CA TYR A 25 -10.50 -11.07 -17.63
C TYR A 25 -9.21 -10.39 -18.06
N THR A 26 -9.00 -9.12 -17.69
CA THR A 26 -7.75 -8.40 -17.96
C THR A 26 -7.16 -7.80 -16.69
N PHE A 27 -5.85 -7.58 -16.70
CA PHE A 27 -5.17 -6.94 -15.56
C PHE A 27 -5.69 -5.51 -15.32
N SER A 28 -5.99 -4.76 -16.36
CA SER A 28 -6.55 -3.41 -16.26
C SER A 28 -7.91 -3.39 -15.57
N GLU A 29 -8.78 -4.35 -15.91
CA GLU A 29 -10.09 -4.52 -15.23
C GLU A 29 -9.88 -4.87 -13.76
N ALA A 30 -8.98 -5.81 -13.46
CA ALA A 30 -8.63 -6.20 -12.10
C ALA A 30 -8.09 -5.02 -11.28
N ALA A 31 -7.16 -4.26 -11.85
CA ALA A 31 -6.58 -3.09 -11.21
C ALA A 31 -7.62 -1.99 -10.92
N GLN A 32 -8.52 -1.72 -11.87
CA GLN A 32 -9.61 -0.77 -11.68
C GLN A 32 -10.61 -1.25 -10.62
N TYR A 33 -10.97 -2.52 -10.65
CA TYR A 33 -11.83 -3.13 -9.64
C TYR A 33 -11.21 -2.98 -8.24
N ILE A 34 -9.95 -3.39 -8.06
CA ILE A 34 -9.24 -3.30 -6.77
C ILE A 34 -9.10 -1.85 -6.30
N LYS A 35 -8.77 -0.92 -7.23
CA LYS A 35 -8.70 0.52 -6.94
C LYS A 35 -10.03 1.09 -6.44
N SER A 36 -11.15 0.54 -6.92
CA SER A 36 -12.50 0.98 -6.55
C SER A 36 -12.93 0.55 -5.15
N LEU A 37 -12.34 -0.52 -4.60
CA LEU A 37 -12.71 -1.06 -3.30
C LEU A 37 -12.34 -0.11 -2.15
N PRO A 38 -13.10 -0.09 -1.03
CA PRO A 38 -12.81 0.74 0.14
C PRO A 38 -11.42 0.49 0.72
N TYR A 39 -10.83 1.51 1.32
CA TYR A 39 -9.59 1.38 2.11
C TYR A 39 -9.94 0.93 3.53
N LYS A 40 -9.53 -0.28 3.89
CA LYS A 40 -9.75 -0.85 5.22
C LYS A 40 -8.78 -2.01 5.48
N ARG A 41 -8.41 -2.23 6.75
CA ARG A 41 -7.58 -3.38 7.15
C ARG A 41 -8.34 -4.69 7.01
N ASN A 42 -7.74 -5.66 6.32
CA ASN A 42 -8.31 -6.99 6.11
C ASN A 42 -8.31 -7.83 7.40
N LYS A 43 -9.27 -8.73 7.50
CA LYS A 43 -9.41 -9.66 8.63
C LYS A 43 -8.23 -10.63 8.71
N ASN A 44 -7.83 -11.20 7.58
CA ASN A 44 -6.68 -12.08 7.47
C ASN A 44 -5.74 -11.62 6.35
N LYS A 45 -4.84 -10.69 6.68
CA LYS A 45 -3.86 -10.16 5.72
C LYS A 45 -2.80 -11.17 5.24
N LYS A 46 -2.72 -12.37 5.86
CA LYS A 46 -1.81 -13.45 5.41
C LYS A 46 -2.36 -14.21 4.20
N ASP A 47 -3.67 -14.15 3.98
CA ASP A 47 -4.27 -14.68 2.75
C ASP A 47 -4.23 -13.62 1.65
N ILE A 48 -3.50 -13.90 0.57
CA ILE A 48 -3.37 -12.98 -0.59
C ILE A 48 -4.74 -12.64 -1.20
N ALA A 49 -5.71 -13.56 -1.15
CA ALA A 49 -7.06 -13.33 -1.65
C ALA A 49 -7.94 -12.46 -0.73
N CYS A 50 -7.43 -12.05 0.44
CA CYS A 50 -8.23 -11.36 1.47
C CYS A 50 -9.00 -10.14 0.94
N VAL A 51 -8.44 -9.41 -0.04
CA VAL A 51 -9.12 -8.23 -0.62
C VAL A 51 -10.38 -8.62 -1.38
N LEU A 52 -10.34 -9.73 -2.13
CA LEU A 52 -11.50 -10.26 -2.86
C LEU A 52 -12.54 -10.89 -1.93
N ILE A 53 -12.11 -11.47 -0.82
CA ILE A 53 -12.97 -12.10 0.20
C ILE A 53 -13.70 -11.02 1.02
N ASP A 54 -12.96 -10.03 1.47
CA ASP A 54 -13.47 -8.96 2.35
C ASP A 54 -14.16 -7.82 1.58
N ASN A 55 -13.91 -7.69 0.26
CA ASN A 55 -14.30 -6.56 -0.61
C ASN A 55 -13.76 -5.20 -0.14
N TYR A 56 -12.59 -5.18 0.48
CA TYR A 56 -11.82 -4.00 0.86
C TYR A 56 -10.35 -4.38 1.07
N GLY A 57 -9.47 -3.39 1.15
CA GLY A 57 -8.06 -3.65 1.43
C GLY A 57 -7.25 -2.39 1.69
N THR A 58 -6.01 -2.56 2.10
CA THR A 58 -5.02 -1.49 2.27
C THR A 58 -4.11 -1.40 1.04
N CYS A 59 -3.22 -0.39 0.98
CA CYS A 59 -2.17 -0.35 -0.04
C CYS A 59 -1.40 -1.69 -0.12
N SER A 60 -1.06 -2.28 1.00
CA SER A 60 -0.31 -3.52 1.08
C SER A 60 -1.05 -4.70 0.45
N THR A 61 -2.26 -4.96 0.90
CA THR A 61 -3.02 -6.15 0.46
C THR A 61 -3.53 -6.03 -0.98
N LYS A 62 -3.91 -4.82 -1.42
CA LYS A 62 -4.34 -4.55 -2.78
C LYS A 62 -3.21 -4.75 -3.81
N HIS A 63 -2.04 -4.16 -3.54
CA HIS A 63 -0.91 -4.30 -4.46
C HIS A 63 -0.27 -5.69 -4.40
N ALA A 64 -0.27 -6.36 -3.24
CA ALA A 64 0.17 -7.77 -3.13
C ALA A 64 -0.73 -8.71 -3.96
N LEU A 65 -2.05 -8.52 -3.91
CA LEU A 65 -3.00 -9.28 -4.73
C LEU A 65 -2.76 -9.07 -6.23
N LEU A 66 -2.58 -7.82 -6.69
CA LEU A 66 -2.31 -7.52 -8.10
C LEU A 66 -0.93 -8.05 -8.54
N LYS A 67 0.08 -8.02 -7.66
CA LYS A 67 1.37 -8.68 -7.95
C LYS A 67 1.21 -10.18 -8.06
N GLN A 68 0.44 -10.82 -7.17
CA GLN A 68 0.19 -12.25 -7.26
C GLN A 68 -0.52 -12.62 -8.57
N LEU A 69 -1.51 -11.82 -9.00
CA LEU A 69 -2.16 -11.99 -10.29
C LEU A 69 -1.15 -11.91 -11.45
N ALA A 70 -0.21 -10.96 -11.39
CA ALA A 70 0.85 -10.84 -12.40
C ALA A 70 1.81 -12.05 -12.38
N ILE A 71 2.14 -12.60 -11.20
CA ILE A 71 2.95 -13.82 -11.07
C ILE A 71 2.24 -15.02 -11.71
N GLU A 72 0.96 -15.23 -11.40
CA GLU A 72 0.17 -16.34 -11.94
C GLU A 72 0.05 -16.31 -13.47
N ASN A 73 0.17 -15.11 -14.07
CA ASN A 73 0.09 -14.93 -15.52
C ASN A 73 1.44 -14.62 -16.18
N GLU A 74 2.55 -14.99 -15.52
CA GLU A 74 3.92 -14.91 -16.04
C GLU A 74 4.34 -13.49 -16.49
N GLN A 75 3.96 -12.46 -15.71
CA GLN A 75 4.28 -11.05 -15.97
C GLN A 75 5.32 -10.51 -14.97
N PRO A 76 6.61 -10.84 -15.13
CA PRO A 76 7.66 -10.50 -14.17
C PRO A 76 7.96 -8.99 -14.10
N GLU A 77 7.56 -8.22 -15.12
CA GLU A 77 7.81 -6.77 -15.19
C GLU A 77 7.03 -5.99 -14.14
N PHE A 78 5.92 -6.56 -13.63
CA PHE A 78 5.18 -5.96 -12.52
C PHE A 78 5.89 -6.27 -11.20
N LYS A 79 6.53 -5.30 -10.60
CA LYS A 79 7.24 -5.42 -9.32
C LYS A 79 6.42 -4.85 -8.18
N LEU A 80 6.35 -5.56 -7.06
CA LEU A 80 5.76 -5.05 -5.84
C LEU A 80 6.81 -4.28 -5.06
N MET A 81 6.58 -2.98 -4.87
CA MET A 81 7.48 -2.12 -4.13
C MET A 81 6.95 -1.83 -2.72
N MET A 82 7.87 -1.72 -1.80
CA MET A 82 7.65 -1.12 -0.49
C MET A 82 8.52 0.13 -0.41
N GLY A 83 7.89 1.30 -0.34
CA GLY A 83 8.56 2.57 -0.16
C GLY A 83 8.35 3.11 1.24
N ILE A 84 9.41 3.69 1.84
CA ILE A 84 9.27 4.54 3.03
C ILE A 84 9.26 5.98 2.56
N TYR A 85 8.25 6.75 2.94
CA TYR A 85 8.14 8.16 2.57
C TYR A 85 7.82 9.04 3.79
N LYS A 86 8.12 10.33 3.69
CA LYS A 86 7.74 11.34 4.69
C LYS A 86 6.26 11.58 4.62
N MET A 87 5.47 11.02 5.53
CA MET A 87 4.05 11.32 5.65
C MET A 87 3.89 12.58 6.51
N HIS A 88 3.42 13.67 5.90
CA HIS A 88 3.30 14.98 6.54
C HIS A 88 2.01 15.72 6.12
N ALA A 89 1.77 16.90 6.72
CA ALA A 89 0.53 17.63 6.53
C ALA A 89 0.23 18.06 5.07
N CYS A 90 1.26 18.26 4.24
CA CYS A 90 1.05 18.68 2.85
C CYS A 90 0.60 17.53 1.94
N ASN A 91 1.17 16.32 2.09
CA ASN A 91 0.79 15.16 1.29
C ASN A 91 -0.35 14.35 1.92
N THR A 92 -0.56 14.50 3.23
CA THR A 92 -1.60 13.78 3.99
C THR A 92 -2.27 14.75 5.00
N PRO A 93 -3.09 15.71 4.56
CA PRO A 93 -3.60 16.79 5.41
C PRO A 93 -4.31 16.35 6.69
N HIS A 94 -4.92 15.18 6.67
CA HIS A 94 -5.72 14.67 7.79
C HIS A 94 -4.92 14.28 9.02
N ILE A 95 -3.62 14.06 8.88
CA ILE A 95 -2.73 13.78 10.02
C ILE A 95 -2.14 15.05 10.65
N ALA A 96 -2.36 16.22 10.05
CA ALA A 96 -1.80 17.49 10.52
C ALA A 96 -2.07 17.76 12.01
N PRO A 97 -3.29 17.56 12.56
CA PRO A 97 -3.55 17.76 13.98
C PRO A 97 -2.73 16.82 14.87
N MET A 98 -2.52 15.58 14.41
CA MET A 98 -1.75 14.58 15.14
C MET A 98 -0.26 14.98 15.16
N LEU A 99 0.32 15.28 14.01
CA LEU A 99 1.71 15.71 13.91
C LEU A 99 1.97 16.97 14.77
N HIS A 100 1.06 17.94 14.70
CA HIS A 100 1.16 19.16 15.51
C HIS A 100 1.13 18.87 17.01
N ALA A 101 0.22 18.00 17.47
CA ALA A 101 0.10 17.63 18.89
C ALA A 101 1.38 17.01 19.45
N TYR A 102 2.11 16.25 18.62
CA TYR A 102 3.38 15.61 18.98
C TYR A 102 4.62 16.38 18.50
N LYS A 103 4.46 17.58 17.95
CA LYS A 103 5.56 18.44 17.44
C LYS A 103 6.47 17.70 16.46
N LEU A 104 5.88 16.89 15.59
CA LEU A 104 6.56 16.20 14.50
C LEU A 104 6.29 16.93 13.17
N GLU A 105 7.32 17.09 12.35
CA GLU A 105 7.17 17.63 10.99
C GLU A 105 6.59 16.57 10.05
N TYR A 106 7.02 15.32 10.21
CA TYR A 106 6.55 14.15 9.48
C TYR A 106 6.71 12.90 10.31
N ILE A 107 6.14 11.81 9.84
CA ILE A 107 6.42 10.46 10.33
C ILE A 107 6.73 9.56 9.13
N PRO A 108 7.82 8.75 9.17
CA PRO A 108 8.08 7.78 8.10
C PRO A 108 6.93 6.77 8.00
N GLU A 109 6.37 6.60 6.79
CA GLU A 109 5.29 5.64 6.55
C GLU A 109 5.67 4.66 5.44
N ALA A 110 5.37 3.38 5.65
CA ALA A 110 5.61 2.33 4.69
C ALA A 110 4.41 2.16 3.75
N HIS A 111 4.60 2.46 2.48
CA HIS A 111 3.59 2.35 1.43
C HIS A 111 3.94 1.25 0.43
N ASN A 112 2.93 0.54 -0.08
CA ASN A 112 3.12 -0.43 -1.16
C ASN A 112 2.43 0.05 -2.43
N TYR A 113 3.10 -0.19 -3.56
CA TYR A 113 2.65 0.15 -4.91
C TYR A 113 3.25 -0.85 -5.92
N LEU A 114 2.81 -0.82 -7.16
CA LEU A 114 3.46 -1.57 -8.22
C LEU A 114 4.38 -0.66 -9.04
N ARG A 115 5.45 -1.24 -9.56
CA ARG A 115 6.31 -0.65 -10.58
C ARG A 115 6.25 -1.53 -11.83
N TYR A 116 6.02 -0.92 -12.97
CA TYR A 116 6.12 -1.55 -14.28
C TYR A 116 7.17 -0.79 -15.10
N ASN A 117 8.33 -1.38 -15.31
CA ASN A 117 9.49 -0.67 -15.84
C ASN A 117 9.77 0.62 -15.02
N ASN A 118 9.70 1.80 -15.66
CA ASN A 118 9.88 3.09 -15.00
C ASN A 118 8.56 3.74 -14.52
N LEU A 119 7.42 3.07 -14.72
CA LEU A 119 6.12 3.59 -14.31
C LEU A 119 5.79 3.15 -12.90
N ILE A 120 5.24 4.07 -12.12
CA ILE A 120 4.68 3.79 -10.80
C ILE A 120 3.18 3.67 -10.94
N LEU A 121 2.63 2.57 -10.46
CA LEU A 121 1.22 2.22 -10.56
C LEU A 121 0.62 2.19 -9.17
N GLU A 122 -0.40 3.04 -8.94
CA GLU A 122 -1.02 3.26 -7.64
C GLU A 122 -2.50 2.87 -7.67
N PHE A 123 -2.86 1.84 -6.89
CA PHE A 123 -4.21 1.25 -6.87
C PHE A 123 -4.83 1.19 -5.47
N THR A 124 -4.36 2.00 -4.53
CA THR A 124 -4.87 2.01 -3.14
C THR A 124 -6.32 2.50 -3.07
N SER A 125 -6.65 3.58 -3.77
CA SER A 125 -8.00 4.17 -3.80
C SER A 125 -8.24 4.94 -5.10
N LYS A 126 -9.50 5.28 -5.38
CA LYS A 126 -9.85 6.08 -6.57
C LYS A 126 -9.11 7.42 -6.63
N LYS A 127 -8.80 8.01 -5.47
CA LYS A 127 -8.17 9.33 -5.36
C LYS A 127 -6.64 9.26 -5.26
N SER A 128 -6.06 8.08 -4.90
CA SER A 128 -4.62 7.95 -4.72
C SER A 128 -3.86 7.99 -6.03
N THR A 129 -2.72 8.67 -6.00
CA THR A 129 -1.81 8.85 -7.13
C THR A 129 -0.34 8.71 -6.68
N PRO A 130 0.60 8.44 -7.58
CA PRO A 130 2.02 8.44 -7.24
C PRO A 130 2.51 9.79 -6.67
N ALA A 131 1.89 10.90 -7.06
CA ALA A 131 2.26 12.23 -6.58
C ALA A 131 2.04 12.42 -5.06
N ASP A 132 1.23 11.56 -4.43
CA ASP A 132 0.93 11.65 -3.00
C ASP A 132 2.11 11.21 -2.12
N PHE A 133 3.09 10.46 -2.65
CA PHE A 133 4.19 9.92 -1.85
C PHE A 133 5.57 9.97 -2.53
N ILE A 134 5.64 9.91 -3.87
CA ILE A 134 6.92 9.86 -4.60
C ILE A 134 7.83 11.06 -4.35
N PRO A 135 7.35 12.33 -4.29
CA PRO A 135 8.21 13.47 -4.00
C PRO A 135 8.89 13.38 -2.63
N ASP A 136 8.30 12.65 -1.70
CA ASP A 136 8.74 12.48 -0.32
C ASP A 136 9.33 11.09 -0.03
N LEU A 137 9.58 10.30 -1.08
CA LEU A 137 10.14 8.96 -0.95
C LEU A 137 11.57 9.03 -0.40
N LEU A 138 11.83 8.27 0.67
CA LEU A 138 13.12 8.19 1.33
C LEU A 138 13.92 6.98 0.85
N GLU A 139 13.24 5.84 0.71
CA GLU A 139 13.83 4.61 0.18
C GLU A 139 12.75 3.70 -0.39
N GLU A 140 13.13 2.76 -1.24
CA GLU A 140 12.24 1.72 -1.74
C GLU A 140 12.98 0.38 -1.88
N SER A 141 12.22 -0.70 -1.73
CA SER A 141 12.70 -2.07 -1.95
C SER A 141 11.65 -2.89 -2.67
N GLU A 142 12.08 -3.76 -3.59
CA GLU A 142 11.20 -4.77 -4.17
C GLU A 142 10.96 -5.87 -3.13
N ILE A 143 9.69 -6.27 -2.97
CA ILE A 143 9.28 -7.31 -2.01
C ILE A 143 8.35 -8.33 -2.69
N LEU A 144 8.19 -9.48 -2.03
CA LEU A 144 7.24 -10.51 -2.44
C LEU A 144 5.84 -10.26 -1.84
N PRO A 145 4.75 -10.79 -2.44
CA PRO A 145 3.39 -10.60 -1.95
C PRO A 145 3.18 -10.98 -0.48
N GLU A 146 3.78 -12.05 0.00
CA GLU A 146 3.71 -12.51 1.39
C GLU A 146 4.44 -11.60 2.38
N GLN A 147 5.39 -10.79 1.90
CA GLN A 147 6.19 -9.88 2.73
C GLN A 147 5.44 -8.60 3.15
N VAL A 148 4.23 -8.36 2.65
CA VAL A 148 3.41 -7.19 3.08
C VAL A 148 2.85 -7.33 4.50
N THR A 149 3.16 -8.41 5.21
CA THR A 149 2.68 -8.73 6.55
C THR A 149 3.74 -8.43 7.62
N ASP A 150 4.29 -9.45 8.22
CA ASP A 150 5.20 -9.32 9.36
C ASP A 150 6.55 -8.71 8.94
N PHE A 151 7.08 -9.07 7.76
CA PHE A 151 8.30 -8.48 7.22
C PHE A 151 8.18 -6.95 7.08
N LYS A 152 7.10 -6.46 6.46
CA LYS A 152 6.86 -5.01 6.32
C LYS A 152 6.81 -4.31 7.67
N ILE A 153 6.16 -4.92 8.67
CA ILE A 153 6.05 -4.32 10.02
C ILE A 153 7.43 -4.21 10.67
N CYS A 154 8.22 -5.29 10.63
CA CYS A 154 9.58 -5.28 11.18
C CYS A 154 10.44 -4.23 10.50
N TYR A 155 10.49 -4.24 9.17
CA TYR A 155 11.25 -3.28 8.38
C TYR A 155 10.87 -1.83 8.69
N HIS A 156 9.58 -1.53 8.75
CA HIS A 156 9.09 -0.19 9.05
C HIS A 156 9.44 0.25 10.48
N ARG A 157 9.32 -0.64 11.47
CA ARG A 157 9.73 -0.35 12.85
C ARG A 157 11.23 -0.08 12.97
N ASP A 158 12.05 -0.86 12.28
CA ASP A 158 13.50 -0.68 12.24
C ASP A 158 13.86 0.66 11.61
N TYR A 159 13.18 1.04 10.53
CA TYR A 159 13.36 2.37 9.90
C TYR A 159 12.99 3.49 10.86
N ILE A 160 11.83 3.44 11.53
CA ILE A 160 11.41 4.44 12.53
C ILE A 160 12.45 4.53 13.66
N SER A 161 13.02 3.39 14.10
CA SER A 161 14.06 3.37 15.13
C SER A 161 15.34 4.10 14.70
N GLN A 162 15.75 3.93 13.43
CA GLN A 162 16.91 4.63 12.90
C GLN A 162 16.63 6.13 12.74
N TRP A 163 15.49 6.49 12.17
CA TRP A 163 15.04 7.87 12.03
C TRP A 163 14.94 8.59 13.39
N GLN A 164 14.35 7.95 14.38
CA GLN A 164 14.24 8.47 15.75
C GLN A 164 15.59 8.90 16.33
N LYS A 165 16.63 8.06 16.13
CA LYS A 165 17.99 8.35 16.59
C LYS A 165 18.67 9.45 15.78
N GLN A 166 18.50 9.44 14.45
CA GLN A 166 19.11 10.43 13.56
C GLN A 166 18.56 11.84 13.79
N GLU A 167 17.25 11.96 13.97
CA GLU A 167 16.57 13.24 14.17
C GLU A 167 16.45 13.63 15.65
N ASN A 168 17.01 12.83 16.58
CA ASN A 168 16.92 13.06 18.02
C ASN A 168 15.47 13.23 18.51
N ILE A 169 14.54 12.44 18.00
CA ILE A 169 13.12 12.50 18.35
C ILE A 169 12.92 12.04 19.79
N PRO A 170 12.24 12.84 20.68
CA PRO A 170 12.16 12.58 22.11
C PRO A 170 11.09 11.54 22.51
N TYR A 171 10.70 10.65 21.60
CA TYR A 171 9.73 9.60 21.83
C TYR A 171 10.37 8.23 21.67
N SER A 172 9.92 7.25 22.46
CA SER A 172 10.28 5.84 22.26
C SER A 172 9.71 5.29 20.94
N ILE A 173 10.22 4.14 20.51
CA ILE A 173 9.72 3.46 19.31
C ILE A 173 8.25 3.06 19.47
N GLU A 174 7.85 2.63 20.65
CA GLU A 174 6.48 2.27 20.99
C GLU A 174 5.55 3.47 20.86
N GLU A 175 5.94 4.62 21.42
CA GLU A 175 5.18 5.87 21.31
C GLU A 175 5.06 6.34 19.84
N LEU A 176 6.16 6.31 19.08
CA LEU A 176 6.14 6.66 17.65
C LEU A 176 5.25 5.72 16.84
N TRP A 177 5.28 4.42 17.17
CA TRP A 177 4.39 3.46 16.52
C TRP A 177 2.92 3.75 16.85
N GLU A 178 2.60 4.10 18.09
CA GLU A 178 1.24 4.50 18.48
C GLU A 178 0.79 5.80 17.79
N ILE A 179 1.67 6.79 17.68
CA ILE A 179 1.40 8.04 16.94
C ILE A 179 1.09 7.72 15.48
N ARG A 180 1.92 6.89 14.86
CA ARG A 180 1.71 6.41 13.48
C ARG A 180 0.36 5.70 13.33
N GLU A 181 0.01 4.79 14.26
CA GLU A 181 -1.28 4.10 14.25
C GLU A 181 -2.47 5.06 14.35
N LYS A 182 -2.37 6.11 15.18
CA LYS A 182 -3.39 7.17 15.28
C LYS A 182 -3.53 7.94 13.95
N CYS A 183 -2.40 8.25 13.28
CA CYS A 183 -2.41 8.86 11.95
C CYS A 183 -3.16 7.98 10.93
N ILE A 184 -2.84 6.68 10.87
CA ILE A 184 -3.50 5.75 9.94
C ILE A 184 -4.99 5.56 10.27
N LYS A 185 -5.35 5.56 11.55
CA LYS A 185 -6.76 5.48 11.95
C LYS A 185 -7.58 6.66 11.43
N SER A 186 -7.03 7.88 11.52
CA SER A 186 -7.70 9.09 11.01
C SER A 186 -7.96 9.03 9.50
N LEU A 187 -7.11 8.34 8.72
CA LEU A 187 -7.32 8.13 7.28
C LEU A 187 -8.46 7.14 7.00
N SER A 188 -8.63 6.14 7.85
CA SER A 188 -9.66 5.10 7.68
C SER A 188 -11.08 5.60 8.01
N GLU A 189 -11.22 6.53 8.95
CA GLU A 189 -12.51 7.04 9.43
C GLU A 189 -13.21 7.94 8.41
N GLN A 190 -12.46 8.58 7.51
CA GLN A 190 -13.04 9.45 6.46
C GLN A 190 -13.65 8.71 5.28
N VAL A 191 -13.22 7.49 5.02
CA VAL A 191 -13.79 6.69 3.91
C VAL A 191 -15.24 6.26 4.23
N LEU A 192 -15.64 6.33 5.49
CA LEU A 192 -17.00 5.96 5.96
C LEU A 192 -17.98 7.14 6.01
N GLY A 193 -17.52 8.38 5.79
CA GLY A 193 -18.32 9.61 5.92
C GLY A 193 -18.47 10.42 4.62
N ALA A 194 -18.08 9.87 3.45
CA ALA A 194 -18.18 10.57 2.16
C ALA A 194 -19.07 9.81 1.16
#